data_2acb6a246713a9a46b2d6148d4e0cb28
#
_entry.id   2acb6a246713a9a46b2d6148d4e0cb28
#
_cell.length_a   1.000
_cell.length_b   1.000
_cell.length_c   1.000
_cell.angle_alpha   90.00
_cell.angle_beta   90.00
_cell.angle_gamma   90.00
#
_symmetry.space_group_name_H-M   'P 1'
#
loop_
_entity.id
_entity.type
_entity.pdbx_description
1 polymer ?
#
loop_
_entity_poly.entity_id
_entity_poly.type
_entity_poly.pdbx_seq_one_letter_code
_entity_poly.pdbx_strand_id
1 'polypeptide(L)'
;YHNHAFEFNKLPSGKMPIECILDQNEKLKYEIDLGWVVAGKADPIYWTKKYASRIIACHLKDFFSADLNLISHDSQCAVGDGFIDWISILDEVKKTGCEIFALEHDDPIDYKEYILRSIENLKDI
;
A
#
# COMPACT_ATOMS: atom_id res chain seq x y z
N TYR A 1 0.88 8.44 10.22
CA TYR A 1 1.07 7.01 10.49
C TYR A 1 1.21 6.24 9.17
N HIS A 2 2.16 5.30 9.13
CA HIS A 2 2.39 4.37 8.02
C HIS A 2 2.14 2.94 8.50
N ASN A 3 1.42 2.13 7.72
CA ASN A 3 1.10 0.74 8.03
C ASN A 3 2.06 -0.26 7.41
N HIS A 4 2.15 -1.43 8.04
CA HIS A 4 2.66 -2.68 7.48
C HIS A 4 1.53 -3.72 7.41
N ALA A 5 1.86 -4.96 7.10
CA ALA A 5 0.87 -6.04 6.97
C ALA A 5 0.22 -6.45 8.30
N PHE A 6 0.96 -6.37 9.42
CA PHE A 6 0.49 -6.88 10.71
C PHE A 6 -0.67 -6.07 11.30
N GLU A 7 -0.83 -4.78 10.92
CA GLU A 7 -1.95 -3.95 11.38
C GLU A 7 -3.31 -4.40 10.84
N PHE A 8 -3.31 -5.29 9.85
CA PHE A 8 -4.52 -5.90 9.28
C PHE A 8 -4.85 -7.27 9.88
N ASN A 9 -4.07 -7.75 10.85
CA ASN A 9 -4.40 -8.94 11.63
C ASN A 9 -5.38 -8.61 12.75
N LYS A 10 -6.55 -9.29 12.76
CA LYS A 10 -7.58 -9.02 13.76
C LYS A 10 -7.10 -9.28 15.18
N LEU A 11 -7.37 -8.33 16.05
CA LEU A 11 -7.22 -8.47 17.50
C LEU A 11 -8.31 -9.41 18.08
N PRO A 12 -8.15 -9.91 19.32
CA PRO A 12 -9.20 -10.67 19.99
C PRO A 12 -10.55 -9.94 20.10
N SER A 13 -10.53 -8.61 20.08
CA SER A 13 -11.74 -7.76 20.06
C SER A 13 -12.47 -7.76 18.71
N GLY A 14 -11.89 -8.36 17.66
CA GLY A 14 -12.40 -8.34 16.29
C GLY A 14 -12.00 -7.09 15.49
N LYS A 15 -11.46 -6.04 16.14
CA LYS A 15 -10.93 -4.85 15.47
C LYS A 15 -9.54 -5.12 14.88
N MET A 16 -9.17 -4.37 13.87
CA MET A 16 -7.80 -4.36 13.37
C MET A 16 -6.96 -3.29 14.09
N PRO A 17 -5.66 -3.52 14.35
CA PRO A 17 -4.76 -2.52 14.93
C PRO A 17 -4.82 -1.17 14.22
N ILE A 18 -4.85 -1.15 12.88
CA ILE A 18 -4.96 0.08 12.09
C ILE A 18 -6.19 0.91 12.47
N GLU A 19 -7.35 0.29 12.73
CA GLU A 19 -8.56 0.98 13.20
C GLU A 19 -8.34 1.60 14.58
N CYS A 20 -7.74 0.83 15.49
CA CYS A 20 -7.44 1.32 16.83
C CYS A 20 -6.50 2.53 16.81
N ILE A 21 -5.53 2.56 15.90
CA ILE A 21 -4.57 3.65 15.77
C ILE A 21 -5.23 4.89 15.16
N LEU A 22 -5.87 4.75 14.02
CA LEU A 22 -6.42 5.89 13.28
C LEU A 22 -7.65 6.48 13.95
N ASP A 23 -8.49 5.67 14.61
CA ASP A 23 -9.73 6.14 15.23
C ASP A 23 -9.48 6.87 16.56
N GLN A 24 -8.29 6.74 17.18
CA GLN A 24 -7.96 7.42 18.45
C GLN A 24 -7.78 8.92 18.29
N ASN A 25 -7.37 9.40 17.11
CA ASN A 25 -7.10 10.82 16.91
C ASN A 25 -7.43 11.23 15.47
N GLU A 26 -8.47 12.03 15.30
CA GLU A 26 -8.91 12.53 13.99
C GLU A 26 -7.87 13.40 13.28
N LYS A 27 -6.91 13.98 13.99
CA LYS A 27 -5.82 14.79 13.42
C LYS A 27 -4.68 13.93 12.86
N LEU A 28 -4.62 12.65 13.23
CA LEU A 28 -3.58 11.75 12.74
C LEU A 28 -3.76 11.53 11.23
N LYS A 29 -2.79 11.90 10.45
CA LYS A 29 -2.77 11.65 8.99
C LYS A 29 -2.30 10.26 8.68
N TYR A 30 -2.67 9.78 7.49
CA TYR A 30 -2.38 8.42 7.06
C TYR A 30 -1.52 8.44 5.79
N GLU A 31 -0.37 7.83 5.88
CA GLU A 31 0.49 7.44 4.78
C GLU A 31 0.25 5.96 4.53
N ILE A 32 -0.71 5.66 3.66
CA ILE A 32 -1.13 4.29 3.40
C ILE A 32 -0.10 3.55 2.56
N ASP A 33 0.40 2.42 3.04
CA ASP A 33 1.17 1.48 2.21
C ASP A 33 0.22 0.44 1.62
N LEU A 34 -0.05 0.59 0.33
CA LEU A 34 -1.03 -0.22 -0.39
C LEU A 34 -0.54 -1.65 -0.62
N GLY A 35 0.78 -1.84 -0.80
CA GLY A 35 1.38 -3.16 -0.90
C GLY A 35 1.25 -3.94 0.41
N TRP A 36 1.55 -3.29 1.55
CA TRP A 36 1.39 -3.94 2.85
C TRP A 36 -0.07 -4.17 3.25
N VAL A 37 -1.02 -3.36 2.75
CA VAL A 37 -2.46 -3.68 2.89
C VAL A 37 -2.77 -5.01 2.23
N VAL A 38 -2.32 -5.22 0.98
CA VAL A 38 -2.49 -6.47 0.23
C VAL A 38 -1.78 -7.63 0.93
N ALA A 39 -0.53 -7.44 1.34
CA ALA A 39 0.24 -8.44 2.10
C ALA A 39 -0.46 -8.85 3.41
N GLY A 40 -1.15 -7.91 4.05
CA GLY A 40 -2.01 -8.14 5.23
C GLY A 40 -3.34 -8.82 4.92
N LYS A 41 -3.53 -9.29 3.68
CA LYS A 41 -4.77 -9.95 3.21
C LYS A 41 -6.01 -9.06 3.34
N ALA A 42 -5.81 -7.75 3.20
CA ALA A 42 -6.85 -6.74 3.27
C ALA A 42 -7.10 -6.11 1.89
N ASP A 43 -8.29 -5.55 1.69
CA ASP A 43 -8.67 -4.90 0.44
C ASP A 43 -8.18 -3.44 0.41
N PRO A 44 -7.22 -3.08 -0.45
CA PRO A 44 -6.67 -1.73 -0.50
C PRO A 44 -7.71 -0.68 -0.91
N ILE A 45 -8.67 -1.03 -1.76
CA ILE A 45 -9.75 -0.12 -2.17
C ILE A 45 -10.67 0.18 -0.98
N TYR A 46 -11.05 -0.84 -0.20
CA TYR A 46 -11.86 -0.64 1.01
C TYR A 46 -11.16 0.29 2.01
N TRP A 47 -9.89 0.05 2.29
CA TRP A 47 -9.13 0.84 3.27
C TRP A 47 -8.86 2.27 2.80
N THR A 48 -8.63 2.46 1.51
CA THR A 48 -8.52 3.80 0.89
C THR A 48 -9.82 4.58 1.06
N LYS A 49 -10.97 3.97 0.76
CA LYS A 49 -12.29 4.59 0.94
C LYS A 49 -12.57 4.93 2.39
N LYS A 50 -12.31 3.99 3.29
CA LYS A 50 -12.59 4.13 4.72
C LYS A 50 -11.89 5.32 5.35
N TYR A 51 -10.65 5.58 4.97
CA TYR A 51 -9.82 6.65 5.53
C TYR A 51 -9.46 7.76 4.52
N ALA A 52 -10.26 7.93 3.46
CA ALA A 52 -10.00 8.86 2.36
C ALA A 52 -9.63 10.28 2.82
N SER A 53 -10.32 10.82 3.82
CA SER A 53 -10.07 12.17 4.36
C SER A 53 -8.78 12.28 5.21
N ARG A 54 -8.15 11.15 5.51
CA ARG A 54 -6.95 11.05 6.35
C ARG A 54 -5.69 10.84 5.54
N ILE A 55 -5.82 10.26 4.33
CA ILE A 55 -4.71 9.90 3.45
C ILE A 55 -4.11 11.17 2.85
N ILE A 56 -2.80 11.37 3.06
CA ILE A 56 -2.01 12.45 2.49
C ILE A 56 -0.85 11.95 1.64
N ALA A 57 -0.45 10.71 1.85
CA ALA A 57 0.61 10.04 1.12
C ALA A 57 0.27 8.55 0.95
N CYS A 58 0.81 7.92 -0.08
CA CYS A 58 0.75 6.49 -0.23
C CYS A 58 2.09 5.91 -0.71
N HIS A 59 2.40 4.70 -0.23
CA HIS A 59 3.48 3.88 -0.76
C HIS A 59 2.94 2.93 -1.80
N LEU A 60 3.64 2.86 -2.92
CA LEU A 60 3.39 1.94 -4.02
C LEU A 60 4.46 0.86 -3.94
N LYS A 61 4.04 -0.34 -3.55
CA LYS A 61 4.90 -1.50 -3.35
C LYS A 61 4.23 -2.72 -3.96
N ASP A 62 4.92 -3.42 -4.86
CA ASP A 62 4.37 -4.56 -5.59
C ASP A 62 5.15 -5.84 -5.32
N PHE A 63 4.54 -6.98 -5.60
CA PHE A 63 5.09 -8.30 -5.32
C PHE A 63 4.85 -9.24 -6.51
N PHE A 64 5.84 -10.09 -6.81
CA PHE A 64 5.75 -11.05 -7.91
C PHE A 64 4.67 -12.10 -7.75
N SER A 65 4.41 -12.55 -6.51
CA SER A 65 3.52 -13.67 -6.26
C SER A 65 2.18 -13.25 -5.67
N ALA A 66 1.10 -13.72 -6.27
CA ALA A 66 -0.25 -13.60 -5.71
C ALA A 66 -0.51 -14.56 -4.53
N ASP A 67 0.39 -15.50 -4.23
CA ASP A 67 0.33 -16.29 -3.01
C ASP A 67 0.80 -15.45 -1.83
N LEU A 68 -0.17 -14.91 -1.09
CA LEU A 68 0.08 -14.02 0.05
C LEU A 68 0.89 -14.65 1.20
N ASN A 69 1.07 -15.97 1.19
CA ASN A 69 1.93 -16.64 2.17
C ASN A 69 3.41 -16.60 1.77
N LEU A 70 3.71 -16.25 0.51
CA LEU A 70 5.07 -16.10 -0.03
C LEU A 70 5.54 -14.65 -0.05
N ILE A 71 4.71 -13.70 0.39
CA ILE A 71 5.10 -12.29 0.43
C ILE A 71 6.17 -12.08 1.50
N SER A 72 7.29 -11.55 1.07
CA SER A 72 8.46 -11.18 1.88
C SER A 72 9.17 -9.99 1.24
N HIS A 73 10.21 -9.47 1.88
CA HIS A 73 11.07 -8.44 1.27
C HIS A 73 11.66 -8.90 -0.07
N ASP A 74 12.05 -10.17 -0.17
CA ASP A 74 12.65 -10.75 -1.37
C ASP A 74 11.65 -10.97 -2.53
N SER A 75 10.35 -10.88 -2.26
CA SER A 75 9.30 -11.06 -3.27
C SER A 75 8.86 -9.74 -3.91
N GLN A 76 9.42 -8.62 -3.51
CA GLN A 76 9.09 -7.31 -4.06
C GLN A 76 9.63 -7.14 -5.48
N CYS A 77 8.93 -6.33 -6.27
CA CYS A 77 9.29 -6.03 -7.65
C CYS A 77 8.98 -4.58 -8.01
N ALA A 78 9.33 -4.18 -9.23
CA ALA A 78 8.91 -2.89 -9.74
C ALA A 78 7.39 -2.78 -9.74
N VAL A 79 6.87 -1.63 -9.36
CA VAL A 79 5.42 -1.38 -9.33
C VAL A 79 4.84 -1.57 -10.74
N GLY A 80 3.83 -2.41 -10.85
CA GLY A 80 3.22 -2.79 -12.12
C GLY A 80 3.81 -4.03 -12.79
N ASP A 81 4.92 -4.58 -12.30
CA ASP A 81 5.44 -5.89 -12.73
C ASP A 81 4.89 -7.05 -11.88
N GLY A 82 4.22 -6.73 -10.79
CA GLY A 82 3.64 -7.69 -9.86
C GLY A 82 2.18 -8.04 -10.18
N PHE A 83 1.48 -8.52 -9.14
CA PHE A 83 0.09 -8.97 -9.29
C PHE A 83 -0.95 -7.94 -8.83
N ILE A 84 -0.54 -6.81 -8.26
CA ILE A 84 -1.46 -5.80 -7.70
C ILE A 84 -2.11 -5.01 -8.84
N ASP A 85 -3.44 -4.88 -8.80
CA ASP A 85 -4.21 -4.06 -9.75
C ASP A 85 -4.08 -2.56 -9.42
N TRP A 86 -2.97 -1.98 -9.88
CA TRP A 86 -2.67 -0.57 -9.65
C TRP A 86 -3.65 0.38 -10.32
N ILE A 87 -4.25 0.00 -11.45
CA ILE A 87 -5.23 0.85 -12.15
C ILE A 87 -6.42 1.12 -11.23
N SER A 88 -7.06 0.05 -10.74
CA SER A 88 -8.23 0.18 -9.86
C SER A 88 -7.91 0.86 -8.53
N ILE A 89 -6.74 0.58 -7.97
CA ILE A 89 -6.32 1.15 -6.68
C ILE A 89 -6.03 2.64 -6.81
N LEU A 90 -5.24 3.05 -7.81
CA LEU A 90 -4.87 4.46 -8.00
C LEU A 90 -6.08 5.31 -8.41
N ASP A 91 -7.03 4.76 -9.15
CA ASP A 91 -8.30 5.43 -9.42
C ASP A 91 -9.07 5.77 -8.13
N GLU A 92 -8.94 4.96 -7.09
CA GLU A 92 -9.54 5.27 -5.79
C GLU A 92 -8.71 6.24 -4.97
N VAL A 93 -7.38 6.08 -4.96
CA VAL A 93 -6.46 6.99 -4.24
C VAL A 93 -6.55 8.41 -4.77
N LYS A 94 -6.68 8.60 -6.09
CA LYS A 94 -6.84 9.92 -6.74
C LYS A 94 -8.11 10.69 -6.28
N LYS A 95 -9.09 10.00 -5.71
CA LYS A 95 -10.30 10.62 -5.14
C LYS A 95 -10.09 11.11 -3.70
N THR A 96 -8.96 10.80 -3.09
CA THR A 96 -8.59 11.22 -1.73
C THR A 96 -7.81 12.54 -1.75
N GLY A 97 -7.32 12.98 -0.58
CA GLY A 97 -6.38 14.10 -0.47
C GLY A 97 -4.91 13.71 -0.61
N CYS A 98 -4.61 12.55 -1.20
CA CYS A 98 -3.23 12.08 -1.37
C CYS A 98 -2.46 12.95 -2.35
N GLU A 99 -1.36 13.54 -1.91
CA GLU A 99 -0.48 14.40 -2.71
C GLU A 99 0.89 13.77 -2.98
N ILE A 100 1.26 12.74 -2.21
CA ILE A 100 2.58 12.11 -2.27
C ILE A 100 2.41 10.63 -2.62
N PHE A 101 3.08 10.23 -3.70
CA PHE A 101 3.13 8.84 -4.16
C PHE A 101 4.58 8.37 -4.11
N ALA A 102 4.91 7.51 -3.15
CA ALA A 102 6.26 7.01 -2.95
C ALA A 102 6.42 5.61 -3.56
N LEU A 103 7.31 5.46 -4.52
CA LEU A 103 7.76 4.15 -4.97
C LEU A 103 8.67 3.55 -3.90
N GLU A 104 8.33 2.40 -3.36
CA GLU A 104 9.09 1.78 -2.28
C GLU A 104 9.40 0.31 -2.55
N HIS A 105 10.67 -0.03 -2.34
CA HIS A 105 11.19 -1.39 -2.29
C HIS A 105 12.21 -1.47 -1.15
N ASP A 106 12.04 -2.42 -0.24
CA ASP A 106 12.85 -2.45 0.99
C ASP A 106 14.32 -2.77 0.74
N ASP A 107 14.64 -3.61 -0.26
CA ASP A 107 16.02 -4.01 -0.58
C ASP A 107 16.19 -4.32 -2.09
N PRO A 108 16.14 -3.32 -2.97
CA PRO A 108 16.27 -3.54 -4.41
C PRO A 108 17.71 -3.86 -4.80
N ILE A 109 17.92 -4.91 -5.61
CA ILE A 109 19.22 -5.26 -6.16
C ILE A 109 19.79 -4.11 -7.00
N ASP A 110 18.95 -3.50 -7.85
CA ASP A 110 19.25 -2.30 -8.61
C ASP A 110 18.12 -1.28 -8.43
N TYR A 111 18.35 -0.29 -7.54
CA TYR A 111 17.34 0.74 -7.25
C TYR A 111 17.04 1.64 -8.46
N LYS A 112 18.00 1.83 -9.39
CA LYS A 112 17.77 2.66 -10.57
C LYS A 112 16.87 1.95 -11.57
N GLU A 113 17.12 0.67 -11.82
CA GLU A 113 16.26 -0.16 -12.66
C GLU A 113 14.87 -0.24 -12.06
N TYR A 114 14.75 -0.49 -10.76
CA TYR A 114 13.48 -0.52 -10.05
C TYR A 114 12.66 0.76 -10.24
N ILE A 115 13.29 1.94 -10.04
CA ILE A 115 12.59 3.23 -10.16
C ILE A 115 12.15 3.48 -11.60
N LEU A 116 13.07 3.31 -12.57
CA LEU A 116 12.78 3.57 -13.99
C LEU A 116 11.67 2.64 -14.49
N ARG A 117 11.71 1.38 -14.13
CA ARG A 117 10.69 0.39 -14.49
C ARG A 117 9.33 0.72 -13.89
N SER A 118 9.30 1.05 -12.61
CA SER A 118 8.07 1.45 -11.92
C SER A 118 7.43 2.71 -12.54
N ILE A 119 8.25 3.73 -12.86
CA ILE A 119 7.76 4.94 -13.52
C ILE A 119 7.19 4.61 -14.91
N GLU A 120 7.89 3.78 -15.69
CA GLU A 120 7.41 3.37 -17.02
C GLU A 120 6.08 2.65 -16.95
N ASN A 121 5.90 1.75 -15.99
CA ASN A 121 4.66 1.00 -15.80
C ASN A 121 3.48 1.89 -15.35
N LEU A 122 3.77 2.98 -14.63
CA LEU A 122 2.73 3.86 -14.06
C LEU A 122 2.41 5.09 -14.92
N LYS A 123 3.17 5.37 -15.96
CA LYS A 123 3.03 6.63 -16.73
C LYS A 123 1.67 6.82 -17.40
N ASP A 124 0.96 5.73 -17.68
CA ASP A 124 -0.33 5.74 -18.35
C ASP A 124 -1.52 5.49 -17.39
N ILE A 125 -1.24 5.44 -16.08
CA ILE A 125 -2.22 5.31 -14.99
C ILE A 125 -2.35 6.66 -14.28
#